data_3232dbac2a843255f9acf9d84662ef70
#
_entry.id   3232dbac2a843255f9acf9d84662ef70
#
_cell.length_a   1.000
_cell.length_b   1.000
_cell.length_c   1.000
_cell.angle_alpha   90.00
_cell.angle_beta   90.00
_cell.angle_gamma   90.00
#
_symmetry.space_group_name_H-M   'P 1'
#
loop_
_entity.id
_entity.type
_entity.pdbx_description
1 polymer ?
#
loop_
_entity_poly.entity_id
_entity_poly.type
_entity_poly.pdbx_seq_one_letter_code
_entity_poly.pdbx_strand_id
1 'polypeptide(L)'
;MKIVMMPAKFLRLLFIFLLLSNFSASAQKTTIWIVGHAEKVTNIKQDEDPALSAAGTKRAEALAKELKGEHIKAIYVTKYKRTGLTARPLAYKAKILPRVYVDTALNVFAKTIIKNFRGENVLVIGHSNTVMKLLEAFGADVPFPSSLDEEDYDMLFKVTIKDNGKRELAIDYYGEKHHTNEIPEKYQPEINHPEAVRPFTNY
;
A
#
# COMPACT_ATOMS: atom_id res chain seq x y z
N MET A 1 57.75 -27.55 13.21
CA MET A 1 56.40 -26.99 12.99
C MET A 1 55.97 -27.36 11.56
N LYS A 2 55.05 -28.37 11.39
CA LYS A 2 54.64 -28.82 10.06
C LYS A 2 53.51 -27.89 9.58
N ILE A 3 53.76 -27.15 8.52
CA ILE A 3 52.75 -26.35 7.84
C ILE A 3 51.84 -27.33 7.05
N VAL A 4 50.60 -27.50 7.50
CA VAL A 4 49.60 -28.31 6.79
C VAL A 4 49.07 -27.46 5.64
N MET A 5 49.51 -27.72 4.41
CA MET A 5 48.95 -27.08 3.22
C MET A 5 47.55 -27.63 2.97
N MET A 6 46.58 -26.75 3.02
CA MET A 6 45.20 -27.06 2.64
C MET A 6 45.13 -27.43 1.15
N PRO A 7 44.41 -28.49 0.76
CA PRO A 7 44.29 -28.88 -0.65
C PRO A 7 43.57 -27.80 -1.47
N ALA A 8 44.09 -27.51 -2.66
CA ALA A 8 43.58 -26.45 -3.55
C ALA A 8 42.05 -26.55 -3.84
N LYS A 9 41.47 -27.75 -3.78
CA LYS A 9 40.02 -27.99 -3.90
C LYS A 9 39.24 -27.35 -2.72
N PHE A 10 39.79 -27.40 -1.52
CA PHE A 10 39.15 -26.84 -0.33
C PHE A 10 39.20 -25.29 -0.36
N LEU A 11 40.27 -24.72 -0.85
CA LEU A 11 40.40 -23.27 -1.04
C LEU A 11 39.42 -22.74 -2.11
N ARG A 12 39.20 -23.49 -3.20
CA ARG A 12 38.20 -23.16 -4.23
C ARG A 12 36.76 -23.22 -3.70
N LEU A 13 36.42 -24.23 -2.91
CA LEU A 13 35.11 -24.34 -2.27
C LEU A 13 34.88 -23.22 -1.27
N LEU A 14 35.86 -22.83 -0.48
CA LEU A 14 35.79 -21.70 0.45
C LEU A 14 35.59 -20.37 -0.30
N PHE A 15 36.27 -20.19 -1.44
CA PHE A 15 36.15 -18.99 -2.27
C PHE A 15 34.77 -18.89 -2.93
N ILE A 16 34.17 -20.01 -3.39
CA ILE A 16 32.82 -20.08 -3.92
C ILE A 16 31.78 -19.79 -2.81
N PHE A 17 32.03 -20.29 -1.60
CA PHE A 17 31.14 -20.01 -0.45
C PHE A 17 31.17 -18.53 -0.03
N LEU A 18 32.36 -17.89 -0.09
CA LEU A 18 32.50 -16.44 0.15
C LEU A 18 31.88 -15.57 -0.93
N LEU A 19 31.84 -16.02 -2.19
CA LEU A 19 31.15 -15.31 -3.29
C LEU A 19 29.66 -15.42 -3.21
N LEU A 20 29.10 -16.49 -2.63
CA LEU A 20 27.68 -16.68 -2.42
C LEU A 20 27.15 -15.92 -1.18
N SER A 21 28.01 -15.44 -0.30
CA SER A 21 27.62 -14.71 0.91
C SER A 21 27.39 -13.20 0.71
N ASN A 22 27.57 -12.66 -0.51
CA ASN A 22 27.10 -11.31 -0.86
C ASN A 22 25.59 -11.29 -1.15
N PHE A 23 24.78 -11.97 -0.34
CA PHE A 23 23.38 -11.65 -0.23
C PHE A 23 23.28 -10.24 0.37
N SER A 24 23.16 -9.25 -0.50
CA SER A 24 22.73 -7.92 -0.06
C SER A 24 21.48 -8.12 0.74
N ALA A 25 21.55 -7.94 2.06
CA ALA A 25 20.37 -7.82 2.89
C ALA A 25 19.66 -6.56 2.41
N SER A 26 18.79 -6.70 1.41
CA SER A 26 17.89 -5.63 1.02
C SER A 26 17.12 -5.25 2.28
N ALA A 27 17.30 -4.01 2.73
CA ALA A 27 16.60 -3.49 3.88
C ALA A 27 15.11 -3.76 3.71
N GLN A 28 14.55 -4.61 4.56
CA GLN A 28 13.21 -5.16 4.42
C GLN A 28 12.21 -4.06 4.78
N LYS A 29 11.65 -3.36 3.78
CA LYS A 29 10.64 -2.32 4.00
C LYS A 29 9.24 -2.92 4.02
N THR A 30 8.44 -2.56 5.01
CA THR A 30 7.01 -2.87 5.06
C THR A 30 6.23 -1.74 4.41
N THR A 31 5.35 -2.05 3.48
CA THR A 31 4.51 -1.04 2.82
C THR A 31 3.05 -1.24 3.19
N ILE A 32 2.42 -0.18 3.67
CA ILE A 32 0.99 -0.15 3.93
C ILE A 32 0.34 0.78 2.92
N TRP A 33 -0.45 0.21 2.02
CA TRP A 33 -1.30 0.93 1.10
C TRP A 33 -2.64 1.21 1.79
N ILE A 34 -3.10 2.45 1.77
CA ILE A 34 -4.34 2.86 2.42
C ILE A 34 -5.18 3.63 1.41
N VAL A 35 -6.46 3.29 1.32
CA VAL A 35 -7.45 4.00 0.49
C VAL A 35 -8.77 4.14 1.24
N GLY A 36 -9.58 5.12 0.88
CA GLY A 36 -11.01 5.13 1.14
C GLY A 36 -11.74 4.07 0.31
N HIS A 37 -12.99 3.73 0.67
CA HIS A 37 -13.83 2.94 -0.23
C HIS A 37 -14.15 3.73 -1.51
N ALA A 38 -14.42 3.04 -2.61
CA ALA A 38 -14.84 3.63 -3.86
C ALA A 38 -16.29 4.19 -3.78
N GLU A 39 -16.76 4.89 -4.80
CA GLU A 39 -18.06 5.56 -4.86
C GLU A 39 -19.20 4.60 -4.54
N LYS A 40 -20.01 4.98 -3.57
CA LYS A 40 -21.18 4.23 -3.12
C LYS A 40 -22.46 4.68 -3.87
N VAL A 41 -23.47 3.84 -3.91
CA VAL A 41 -24.81 4.22 -4.34
C VAL A 41 -25.41 5.18 -3.31
N THR A 42 -25.94 6.33 -3.77
CA THR A 42 -26.47 7.39 -2.89
C THR A 42 -27.99 7.60 -3.04
N ASN A 43 -28.61 6.99 -4.03
CA ASN A 43 -30.04 7.22 -4.37
C ASN A 43 -31.03 6.31 -3.63
N ILE A 44 -30.55 5.41 -2.77
CA ILE A 44 -31.40 4.52 -1.99
C ILE A 44 -31.57 5.12 -0.58
N LYS A 45 -32.75 5.69 -0.31
CA LYS A 45 -33.10 6.17 1.05
C LYS A 45 -33.07 4.99 2.02
N GLN A 46 -32.43 5.16 3.20
CA GLN A 46 -32.36 4.20 4.31
C GLN A 46 -31.46 2.97 4.07
N ASP A 47 -30.60 2.93 3.05
CA ASP A 47 -29.57 1.89 2.98
C ASP A 47 -28.33 2.31 3.82
N GLU A 48 -28.19 1.71 4.99
CA GLU A 48 -27.06 1.99 5.90
C GLU A 48 -25.75 1.38 5.42
N ASP A 49 -25.82 0.41 4.50
CA ASP A 49 -24.64 -0.27 3.94
C ASP A 49 -24.70 -0.37 2.41
N PRO A 50 -24.69 0.78 1.71
CA PRO A 50 -24.82 0.80 0.26
C PRO A 50 -23.65 0.11 -0.44
N ALA A 51 -23.96 -0.56 -1.55
CA ALA A 51 -23.00 -1.14 -2.45
C ALA A 51 -22.23 -0.05 -3.23
N LEU A 52 -21.24 -0.44 -4.02
CA LEU A 52 -20.59 0.48 -4.95
C LEU A 52 -21.52 0.85 -6.11
N SER A 53 -21.40 2.07 -6.56
CA SER A 53 -21.99 2.55 -7.80
C SER A 53 -21.26 1.95 -9.03
N ALA A 54 -21.73 2.25 -10.23
CA ALA A 54 -21.02 1.90 -11.46
C ALA A 54 -19.64 2.57 -11.53
N ALA A 55 -19.51 3.84 -11.10
CA ALA A 55 -18.25 4.55 -10.98
C ALA A 55 -17.33 3.87 -9.96
N GLY A 56 -17.85 3.56 -8.76
CA GLY A 56 -17.08 2.86 -7.73
C GLY A 56 -16.61 1.48 -8.14
N THR A 57 -17.38 0.76 -8.96
CA THR A 57 -16.94 -0.51 -9.53
C THR A 57 -15.74 -0.32 -10.46
N LYS A 58 -15.77 0.70 -11.34
CA LYS A 58 -14.62 1.06 -12.20
C LYS A 58 -13.40 1.48 -11.38
N ARG A 59 -13.60 2.25 -10.30
CA ARG A 59 -12.52 2.64 -9.39
C ARG A 59 -11.89 1.44 -8.68
N ALA A 60 -12.67 0.47 -8.23
CA ALA A 60 -12.15 -0.77 -7.66
C ALA A 60 -11.27 -1.56 -8.65
N GLU A 61 -11.66 -1.57 -9.94
CA GLU A 61 -10.83 -2.14 -11.02
C GLU A 61 -9.54 -1.33 -11.25
N ALA A 62 -9.62 0.01 -11.19
CA ALA A 62 -8.46 0.90 -11.30
C ALA A 62 -7.47 0.66 -10.15
N LEU A 63 -7.96 0.53 -8.90
CA LEU A 63 -7.12 0.17 -7.74
C LEU A 63 -6.39 -1.15 -7.97
N ALA A 64 -7.08 -2.16 -8.50
CA ALA A 64 -6.46 -3.45 -8.80
C ALA A 64 -5.45 -3.39 -9.94
N LYS A 65 -5.55 -2.42 -10.85
CA LYS A 65 -4.57 -2.16 -11.91
C LYS A 65 -3.36 -1.42 -11.34
N GLU A 66 -3.59 -0.40 -10.51
CA GLU A 66 -2.56 0.41 -9.87
C GLU A 66 -1.64 -0.43 -8.99
N LEU A 67 -2.21 -1.28 -8.16
CA LEU A 67 -1.46 -2.15 -7.27
C LEU A 67 -0.99 -3.46 -7.93
N LYS A 68 -1.07 -3.56 -9.27
CA LYS A 68 -0.54 -4.71 -10.01
C LYS A 68 0.99 -4.74 -9.89
N GLY A 69 1.53 -5.82 -9.37
CA GLY A 69 2.98 -5.97 -9.18
C GLY A 69 3.49 -5.53 -7.80
N GLU A 70 2.64 -4.91 -6.99
CA GLU A 70 3.01 -4.53 -5.60
C GLU A 70 3.05 -5.73 -4.64
N HIS A 71 2.86 -6.95 -5.12
CA HIS A 71 2.95 -8.18 -4.31
C HIS A 71 2.21 -8.10 -2.97
N ILE A 72 0.97 -7.59 -3.00
CA ILE A 72 0.13 -7.47 -1.81
C ILE A 72 0.00 -8.83 -1.12
N LYS A 73 0.33 -8.89 0.18
CA LYS A 73 0.29 -10.10 1.00
C LYS A 73 -0.99 -10.28 1.79
N ALA A 74 -1.61 -9.17 2.18
CA ALA A 74 -2.86 -9.18 2.91
C ALA A 74 -3.71 -7.97 2.53
N ILE A 75 -5.04 -8.14 2.61
CA ILE A 75 -6.02 -7.09 2.35
C ILE A 75 -6.93 -7.00 3.57
N TYR A 76 -7.10 -5.80 4.10
CA TYR A 76 -7.96 -5.52 5.23
C TYR A 76 -9.07 -4.55 4.85
N VAL A 77 -10.28 -4.87 5.27
CA VAL A 77 -11.52 -4.12 4.99
C VAL A 77 -12.32 -3.94 6.27
N THR A 78 -13.25 -3.00 6.30
CA THR A 78 -14.21 -2.90 7.39
C THR A 78 -15.38 -3.86 7.17
N LYS A 79 -16.32 -3.92 8.11
CA LYS A 79 -17.54 -4.74 8.01
C LYS A 79 -18.48 -4.33 6.87
N TYR A 80 -18.31 -3.14 6.31
CA TYR A 80 -19.22 -2.58 5.30
C TYR A 80 -18.95 -3.13 3.91
N LYS A 81 -20.02 -3.43 3.17
CA LYS A 81 -20.00 -3.97 1.78
C LYS A 81 -19.10 -3.17 0.86
N ARG A 82 -19.17 -1.83 0.91
CA ARG A 82 -18.41 -0.94 0.03
C ARG A 82 -16.89 -1.12 0.13
N THR A 83 -16.34 -1.38 1.32
CA THR A 83 -14.90 -1.64 1.47
C THR A 83 -14.50 -3.01 0.91
N GLY A 84 -15.32 -4.03 1.15
CA GLY A 84 -15.12 -5.36 0.58
C GLY A 84 -15.24 -5.37 -0.94
N LEU A 85 -16.20 -4.63 -1.50
CA LEU A 85 -16.39 -4.50 -2.94
C LEU A 85 -15.23 -3.73 -3.59
N THR A 86 -14.68 -2.70 -2.92
CA THR A 86 -13.48 -1.99 -3.38
C THR A 86 -12.26 -2.92 -3.44
N ALA A 87 -12.13 -3.82 -2.46
CA ALA A 87 -11.04 -4.81 -2.43
C ALA A 87 -11.17 -5.89 -3.50
N ARG A 88 -12.41 -6.24 -3.88
CA ARG A 88 -12.74 -7.49 -4.60
C ARG A 88 -11.93 -7.74 -5.87
N PRO A 89 -11.74 -6.77 -6.80
CA PRO A 89 -10.98 -7.05 -8.03
C PRO A 89 -9.51 -7.41 -7.75
N LEU A 90 -8.85 -6.71 -6.81
CA LEU A 90 -7.48 -7.03 -6.42
C LEU A 90 -7.40 -8.35 -5.66
N ALA A 91 -8.30 -8.55 -4.71
CA ALA A 91 -8.39 -9.78 -3.90
C ALA A 91 -8.53 -11.03 -4.78
N TYR A 92 -9.39 -10.96 -5.80
CA TYR A 92 -9.57 -12.03 -6.77
C TYR A 92 -8.30 -12.30 -7.59
N LYS A 93 -7.69 -11.24 -8.16
CA LYS A 93 -6.46 -11.34 -8.97
C LYS A 93 -5.27 -11.87 -8.17
N ALA A 94 -5.13 -11.42 -6.91
CA ALA A 94 -4.05 -11.82 -6.01
C ALA A 94 -4.33 -13.15 -5.27
N LYS A 95 -5.53 -13.70 -5.39
CA LYS A 95 -6.01 -14.89 -4.64
C LYS A 95 -5.91 -14.71 -3.12
N ILE A 96 -6.23 -13.53 -2.63
CA ILE A 96 -6.20 -13.15 -1.21
C ILE A 96 -7.64 -13.04 -0.71
N LEU A 97 -7.95 -13.68 0.41
CA LEU A 97 -9.21 -13.47 1.12
C LEU A 97 -9.09 -12.21 2.00
N PRO A 98 -9.89 -11.16 1.77
CA PRO A 98 -9.87 -9.97 2.62
C PRO A 98 -10.27 -10.30 4.06
N ARG A 99 -9.61 -9.65 5.03
CA ARG A 99 -9.87 -9.80 6.45
C ARG A 99 -10.55 -8.55 6.99
N VAL A 100 -11.56 -8.75 7.84
CA VAL A 100 -12.24 -7.63 8.49
C VAL A 100 -11.41 -7.12 9.66
N TYR A 101 -11.22 -5.80 9.77
CA TYR A 101 -10.65 -5.14 10.93
C TYR A 101 -11.68 -4.24 11.62
N VAL A 102 -11.43 -3.96 12.90
CA VAL A 102 -12.29 -3.10 13.72
C VAL A 102 -11.74 -1.67 13.69
N ASP A 103 -12.50 -0.75 13.12
CA ASP A 103 -12.09 0.64 12.88
C ASP A 103 -12.07 1.53 14.14
N THR A 104 -12.54 1.02 15.27
CA THR A 104 -12.45 1.68 16.58
C THR A 104 -11.17 1.34 17.36
N ALA A 105 -10.36 0.37 16.90
CA ALA A 105 -9.15 -0.09 17.57
C ALA A 105 -7.90 0.03 16.69
N LEU A 106 -7.75 1.14 15.94
CA LEU A 106 -6.75 1.31 14.90
C LEU A 106 -5.30 1.17 15.39
N ASN A 107 -4.98 1.67 16.58
CA ASN A 107 -3.62 1.54 17.13
C ASN A 107 -3.22 0.08 17.39
N VAL A 108 -4.14 -0.75 17.88
CA VAL A 108 -3.91 -2.18 18.10
C VAL A 108 -3.79 -2.90 16.76
N PHE A 109 -4.66 -2.54 15.82
CA PHE A 109 -4.64 -3.04 14.45
C PHE A 109 -3.29 -2.75 13.76
N ALA A 110 -2.85 -1.49 13.75
CA ALA A 110 -1.60 -1.08 13.13
C ALA A 110 -0.38 -1.80 13.72
N LYS A 111 -0.28 -1.88 15.06
CA LYS A 111 0.78 -2.64 15.75
C LYS A 111 0.79 -4.12 15.32
N THR A 112 -0.38 -4.72 15.21
CA THR A 112 -0.53 -6.12 14.77
C THR A 112 -0.07 -6.31 13.33
N ILE A 113 -0.45 -5.39 12.43
CA ILE A 113 -0.03 -5.44 11.03
C ILE A 113 1.47 -5.29 10.90
N ILE A 114 2.07 -4.27 11.53
CA ILE A 114 3.52 -4.02 11.48
C ILE A 114 4.30 -5.24 11.99
N LYS A 115 3.82 -5.88 13.05
CA LYS A 115 4.46 -7.08 13.61
C LYS A 115 4.38 -8.28 12.67
N ASN A 116 3.19 -8.54 12.11
CA ASN A 116 2.91 -9.80 11.39
C ASN A 116 3.30 -9.74 9.90
N PHE A 117 3.46 -8.54 9.34
CA PHE A 117 3.75 -8.32 7.91
C PHE A 117 5.03 -7.51 7.68
N ARG A 118 6.03 -7.72 8.55
CA ARG A 118 7.33 -7.07 8.39
C ARG A 118 7.96 -7.50 7.06
N GLY A 119 8.35 -6.50 6.26
CA GLY A 119 8.93 -6.73 4.93
C GLY A 119 7.92 -7.05 3.83
N GLU A 120 6.62 -6.96 4.12
CA GLU A 120 5.54 -7.29 3.19
C GLU A 120 4.69 -6.07 2.86
N ASN A 121 3.90 -6.16 1.80
CA ASN A 121 2.97 -5.13 1.37
C ASN A 121 1.53 -5.50 1.77
N VAL A 122 0.84 -4.57 2.39
CA VAL A 122 -0.54 -4.76 2.90
C VAL A 122 -1.43 -3.65 2.36
N LEU A 123 -2.65 -4.00 1.92
CA LEU A 123 -3.68 -3.03 1.57
C LEU A 123 -4.71 -2.93 2.71
N VAL A 124 -5.03 -1.70 3.09
CA VAL A 124 -6.09 -1.38 4.07
C VAL A 124 -7.10 -0.45 3.41
N ILE A 125 -8.38 -0.84 3.43
CA ILE A 125 -9.46 -0.02 2.88
C ILE A 125 -10.33 0.48 4.03
N GLY A 126 -10.38 1.80 4.17
CA GLY A 126 -11.13 2.50 5.20
C GLY A 126 -12.26 3.37 4.64
N HIS A 127 -12.50 4.47 5.33
CA HIS A 127 -13.54 5.46 5.01
C HIS A 127 -12.91 6.87 5.09
N SER A 128 -13.55 7.88 4.49
CA SER A 128 -13.11 9.28 4.54
C SER A 128 -12.72 9.73 5.95
N ASN A 129 -13.51 9.39 6.96
CA ASN A 129 -13.31 9.73 8.36
C ASN A 129 -12.28 8.85 9.12
N THR A 130 -11.76 7.79 8.51
CA THR A 130 -10.81 6.87 9.17
C THR A 130 -9.44 6.81 8.51
N VAL A 131 -9.28 7.26 7.25
CA VAL A 131 -8.01 7.22 6.53
C VAL A 131 -6.92 8.02 7.27
N MET A 132 -7.21 9.24 7.73
CA MET A 132 -6.25 10.04 8.49
C MET A 132 -5.86 9.36 9.81
N LYS A 133 -6.81 8.77 10.52
CA LYS A 133 -6.56 8.00 11.75
C LYS A 133 -5.74 6.73 11.50
N LEU A 134 -5.91 6.10 10.35
CA LEU A 134 -5.07 4.96 9.93
C LEU A 134 -3.62 5.42 9.70
N LEU A 135 -3.40 6.53 8.99
CA LEU A 135 -2.07 7.09 8.80
C LEU A 135 -1.38 7.36 10.15
N GLU A 136 -2.07 8.04 11.06
CA GLU A 136 -1.59 8.28 12.43
C GLU A 136 -1.27 6.98 13.17
N ALA A 137 -2.17 5.99 13.13
CA ALA A 137 -1.97 4.70 13.79
C ALA A 137 -0.75 3.94 13.26
N PHE A 138 -0.42 4.06 11.96
CA PHE A 138 0.80 3.52 11.36
C PHE A 138 2.02 4.40 11.61
N GLY A 139 1.87 5.54 12.28
CA GLY A 139 2.94 6.49 12.63
C GLY A 139 3.44 7.32 11.45
N ALA A 140 2.62 7.49 10.43
CA ALA A 140 2.88 8.38 9.32
C ALA A 140 2.38 9.81 9.61
N ASP A 141 2.83 10.78 8.82
CA ASP A 141 2.29 12.13 8.85
C ASP A 141 0.80 12.12 8.48
N VAL A 142 0.07 13.13 8.96
CA VAL A 142 -1.34 13.35 8.62
C VAL A 142 -1.41 14.56 7.70
N PRO A 143 -1.64 14.36 6.38
CA PRO A 143 -1.54 15.45 5.39
C PRO A 143 -2.70 16.44 5.41
N PHE A 144 -3.85 16.01 5.95
CA PHE A 144 -5.09 16.80 6.00
C PHE A 144 -5.60 16.92 7.44
N PRO A 145 -6.25 18.03 7.82
CA PRO A 145 -6.46 18.38 9.25
C PRO A 145 -7.41 17.46 10.02
N SER A 146 -8.34 16.73 9.37
CA SER A 146 -9.32 15.91 10.11
C SER A 146 -9.74 14.64 9.39
N SER A 147 -10.30 14.75 8.20
CA SER A 147 -10.78 13.66 7.36
C SER A 147 -10.60 14.04 5.90
N LEU A 148 -10.67 13.06 5.03
CA LEU A 148 -10.88 13.33 3.61
C LEU A 148 -12.31 13.86 3.39
N ASP A 149 -12.49 14.60 2.31
CA ASP A 149 -13.83 14.85 1.81
C ASP A 149 -14.49 13.53 1.37
N GLU A 150 -15.82 13.44 1.43
CA GLU A 150 -16.54 12.27 0.92
C GLU A 150 -16.36 12.08 -0.59
N GLU A 151 -15.96 13.13 -1.29
CA GLU A 151 -15.69 13.13 -2.73
C GLU A 151 -14.23 12.79 -3.09
N ASP A 152 -13.33 12.61 -2.11
CA ASP A 152 -11.93 12.25 -2.35
C ASP A 152 -11.76 10.74 -2.50
N TYR A 153 -12.29 10.19 -3.61
CA TYR A 153 -12.28 8.75 -3.84
C TYR A 153 -10.99 8.21 -4.50
N ASP A 154 -10.18 9.05 -5.12
CA ASP A 154 -9.03 8.65 -5.94
C ASP A 154 -7.68 8.77 -5.25
N MET A 155 -7.63 9.08 -3.97
CA MET A 155 -6.37 9.18 -3.21
C MET A 155 -5.86 7.81 -2.77
N LEU A 156 -4.60 7.55 -3.06
CA LEU A 156 -3.86 6.34 -2.67
C LEU A 156 -2.69 6.73 -1.76
N PHE A 157 -2.72 6.30 -0.51
CA PHE A 157 -1.68 6.57 0.48
C PHE A 157 -0.74 5.39 0.60
N LYS A 158 0.57 5.67 0.53
CA LYS A 158 1.64 4.67 0.67
C LYS A 158 2.49 5.00 1.89
N VAL A 159 2.34 4.26 2.97
CA VAL A 159 3.19 4.34 4.15
C VAL A 159 4.29 3.31 4.05
N THR A 160 5.54 3.75 3.94
CA THR A 160 6.72 2.89 3.94
C THR A 160 7.37 2.91 5.32
N ILE A 161 7.46 1.75 5.94
CA ILE A 161 8.10 1.55 7.24
C ILE A 161 9.45 0.88 7.01
N LYS A 162 10.54 1.60 7.27
CA LYS A 162 11.92 1.10 7.13
C LYS A 162 12.34 0.31 8.37
N ASP A 163 13.36 -0.54 8.24
CA ASP A 163 13.90 -1.35 9.34
C ASP A 163 14.38 -0.52 10.53
N ASN A 164 14.89 0.69 10.28
CA ASN A 164 15.29 1.64 11.33
C ASN A 164 14.10 2.32 12.03
N GLY A 165 12.87 1.94 11.67
CA GLY A 165 11.65 2.49 12.23
C GLY A 165 11.19 3.81 11.60
N LYS A 166 11.92 4.39 10.64
CA LYS A 166 11.49 5.59 9.91
C LYS A 166 10.23 5.29 9.08
N ARG A 167 9.28 6.22 9.09
CA ARG A 167 8.08 6.20 8.25
C ARG A 167 8.20 7.26 7.18
N GLU A 168 7.77 6.89 5.98
CA GLU A 168 7.68 7.81 4.85
C GLU A 168 6.29 7.68 4.26
N LEU A 169 5.65 8.82 4.02
CA LEU A 169 4.34 8.90 3.38
C LEU A 169 4.53 9.44 1.96
N ALA A 170 3.99 8.73 0.99
CA ALA A 170 3.73 9.25 -0.35
C ALA A 170 2.23 9.14 -0.62
N ILE A 171 1.70 10.06 -1.42
CA ILE A 171 0.29 10.08 -1.81
C ILE A 171 0.26 10.23 -3.33
N ASP A 172 -0.61 9.46 -3.97
CA ASP A 172 -0.83 9.49 -5.40
C ASP A 172 -2.33 9.46 -5.70
N TYR A 173 -2.70 9.72 -6.93
CA TYR A 173 -4.05 9.56 -7.43
C TYR A 173 -4.15 8.29 -8.27
N TYR A 174 -5.32 7.65 -8.26
CA TYR A 174 -5.58 6.47 -9.09
C TYR A 174 -6.97 6.49 -9.72
N GLY A 175 -7.05 5.98 -10.92
CA GLY A 175 -8.30 5.91 -11.67
C GLY A 175 -8.75 7.27 -12.24
N GLU A 176 -10.07 7.47 -12.36
CA GLU A 176 -10.64 8.71 -12.85
C GLU A 176 -10.57 9.81 -11.78
N LYS A 177 -10.28 11.05 -12.15
CA LYS A 177 -10.19 12.18 -11.22
C LYS A 177 -11.49 12.36 -10.44
N HIS A 178 -11.41 12.32 -9.11
CA HIS A 178 -12.53 12.51 -8.21
C HIS A 178 -12.07 12.94 -6.82
N HIS A 179 -11.56 14.16 -6.73
CA HIS A 179 -11.10 14.75 -5.48
C HIS A 179 -11.37 16.25 -5.44
N THR A 180 -11.52 16.79 -4.25
CA THR A 180 -11.64 18.21 -3.94
C THR A 180 -10.36 18.75 -3.30
N ASN A 181 -9.60 17.88 -2.62
CA ASN A 181 -8.34 18.23 -1.98
C ASN A 181 -7.15 17.90 -2.90
N GLU A 182 -6.22 18.86 -3.04
CA GLU A 182 -4.97 18.62 -3.77
C GLU A 182 -3.91 18.02 -2.83
N ILE A 183 -3.10 17.09 -3.35
CA ILE A 183 -2.00 16.49 -2.59
C ILE A 183 -0.93 17.54 -2.32
N PRO A 184 -0.56 17.81 -1.05
CA PRO A 184 0.54 18.71 -0.75
C PRO A 184 1.85 18.23 -1.39
N GLU A 185 2.63 19.15 -1.98
CA GLU A 185 3.83 18.84 -2.77
C GLU A 185 4.81 17.88 -2.06
N LYS A 186 5.02 18.06 -0.75
CA LYS A 186 5.91 17.19 0.04
C LYS A 186 5.53 15.71 0.09
N TYR A 187 4.29 15.35 -0.29
CA TYR A 187 3.81 13.97 -0.30
C TYR A 187 3.64 13.40 -1.72
N GLN A 188 3.84 14.23 -2.74
CA GLN A 188 3.82 13.74 -4.10
C GLN A 188 4.98 12.76 -4.32
N PRO A 189 4.81 11.71 -5.12
CA PRO A 189 5.89 10.80 -5.47
C PRO A 189 7.03 11.59 -6.10
N GLU A 190 8.27 11.38 -5.64
CA GLU A 190 9.42 11.92 -6.35
C GLU A 190 9.40 11.42 -7.79
N ILE A 191 9.33 12.34 -8.74
CA ILE A 191 9.44 12.03 -10.18
C ILE A 191 10.92 11.72 -10.46
N ASN A 192 11.40 10.58 -9.98
CA ASN A 192 12.78 10.14 -10.11
C ASN A 192 13.02 9.34 -11.42
N HIS A 193 12.19 9.54 -12.45
CA HIS A 193 12.45 8.99 -13.77
C HIS A 193 12.51 10.10 -14.81
N PRO A 194 13.71 10.53 -15.24
CA PRO A 194 13.89 11.45 -16.37
C PRO A 194 13.29 10.93 -17.69
N GLU A 195 12.90 9.66 -17.74
CA GLU A 195 12.25 9.04 -18.90
C GLU A 195 10.72 9.26 -18.95
N ALA A 196 10.08 9.75 -17.87
CA ALA A 196 8.64 9.99 -17.85
C ALA A 196 8.22 11.29 -18.56
N VAL A 197 9.15 12.19 -18.83
CA VAL A 197 8.90 13.40 -19.63
C VAL A 197 9.22 13.10 -21.09
N ARG A 198 8.37 12.31 -21.76
CA ARG A 198 8.34 12.33 -23.21
C ARG A 198 7.65 13.63 -23.64
N PRO A 199 8.34 14.53 -24.36
CA PRO A 199 7.66 15.69 -24.94
C PRO A 199 6.56 15.16 -25.86
N PHE A 200 5.36 15.71 -25.75
CA PHE A 200 4.29 15.47 -26.71
C PHE A 200 4.82 15.89 -28.10
N THR A 201 5.26 14.93 -28.90
CA THR A 201 5.47 15.17 -30.31
C THR A 201 4.10 15.21 -30.96
N ASN A 202 3.64 16.42 -31.25
CA ASN A 202 2.54 16.65 -32.15
C ASN A 202 2.92 16.10 -33.53
N TYR A 203 2.18 15.11 -34.00
CA TYR A 203 1.97 14.79 -35.40
C TYR A 203 0.48 14.58 -35.66
#